data_ed336939e5200f493c8fe2a6d967a6c6
#
_entry.id   ed336939e5200f493c8fe2a6d967a6c6
#
_cell.length_a   1.000
_cell.length_b   1.000
_cell.length_c   1.000
_cell.angle_alpha   90.00
_cell.angle_beta   90.00
_cell.angle_gamma   90.00
#
_symmetry.space_group_name_H-M   'P 1'
#
loop_
_entity.id
_entity.type
_entity.pdbx_description
1 polymer ?
#
loop_
_entity_poly.entity_id
_entity_poly.type
_entity_poly.pdbx_seq_one_letter_code
_entity_poly.pdbx_strand_id
1 'polypeptide(L)'
;MIKLSAIGLKLATMLATSALGLVLAPSIAHADVVFFEKDGWSVYTRGLIASHYQLALGDPDPPTTHGVLVGGKILTPSVTDGCGRMETNPIPGQPPVCKPTLTLSRIRSGFIGTQLGVGVRRAITPTVKVDSLVSINLADISSNRNQEINKSVDVREAWASVDTPAGTFKFGRQFMIFGSGSAPVVLISHKYAVGNPCFVNFPTIACASVGAGPMYAGFDAQLRYETPRFAGLQFQTAVSDPWVGPDFQITPYPRVDFELNYDQSFSETFRARVFLQGVLQQVQRRNPTTNELKKGNVVGGFGSAVVNVAGFAIGGGGWQCKGCGTRQVFEVGVDSSNPLAFDKSFDLRTSRGFFGNAGYTLLGYTLAAGAGAAYVRPTNGDAPELLGGTPSTSVSVLHSSTEFHVTFSKQIDALALSAEYMRWANKWHYGEKQDVNYAGLGANFLW
;
A
#
# COMPACT_ATOMS: atom_id res chain seq x y z
N MET A 1 19.74 27.92 -49.52
CA MET A 1 19.22 28.29 -48.20
C MET A 1 17.98 27.45 -47.94
N ILE A 2 18.14 26.38 -47.16
CA ILE A 2 17.11 25.35 -46.94
C ILE A 2 16.41 25.73 -45.64
N LYS A 3 15.05 25.77 -45.67
CA LYS A 3 14.18 26.07 -44.56
C LYS A 3 14.20 24.93 -43.51
N LEU A 4 14.96 25.11 -42.43
CA LEU A 4 15.09 24.18 -41.31
C LEU A 4 14.40 24.67 -40.01
N SER A 5 13.48 25.64 -40.10
CA SER A 5 12.91 26.30 -38.91
C SER A 5 11.48 25.87 -38.52
N ALA A 6 10.81 25.04 -39.31
CA ALA A 6 9.40 24.69 -39.03
C ALA A 6 9.19 23.31 -38.36
N ILE A 7 10.19 22.44 -38.41
CA ILE A 7 10.05 21.08 -37.82
C ILE A 7 10.42 21.07 -36.33
N GLY A 8 11.39 21.89 -35.93
CA GLY A 8 11.84 21.97 -34.53
C GLY A 8 10.76 22.54 -33.57
N LEU A 9 9.93 23.48 -34.06
CA LEU A 9 8.90 24.11 -33.23
C LEU A 9 7.65 23.23 -33.04
N LYS A 10 7.34 22.37 -34.01
CA LYS A 10 6.24 21.39 -33.87
C LYS A 10 6.57 20.22 -32.96
N LEU A 11 7.83 19.82 -32.87
CA LEU A 11 8.28 18.76 -31.95
C LEU A 11 8.30 19.24 -30.48
N ALA A 12 8.71 20.50 -30.28
CA ALA A 12 8.71 21.11 -28.94
C ALA A 12 7.29 21.35 -28.40
N THR A 13 6.32 21.68 -29.28
CA THR A 13 4.92 21.89 -28.88
C THR A 13 4.18 20.57 -28.64
N MET A 14 4.52 19.48 -29.34
CA MET A 14 3.97 18.16 -29.09
C MET A 14 4.51 17.55 -27.78
N LEU A 15 5.74 17.81 -27.38
CA LEU A 15 6.31 17.38 -26.10
C LEU A 15 5.78 18.16 -24.90
N ALA A 16 5.36 19.42 -25.11
CA ALA A 16 4.81 20.25 -24.02
C ALA A 16 3.33 19.97 -23.71
N THR A 17 2.55 19.49 -24.69
CA THR A 17 1.13 19.18 -24.48
C THR A 17 0.84 17.77 -23.96
N SER A 18 1.79 16.84 -24.09
CA SER A 18 1.66 15.51 -23.48
C SER A 18 2.04 15.46 -21.99
N ALA A 19 2.67 16.51 -21.45
CA ALA A 19 3.04 16.57 -20.03
C ALA A 19 1.93 17.07 -19.10
N LEU A 20 0.81 17.60 -19.63
CA LEU A 20 -0.26 18.21 -18.80
C LEU A 20 -1.41 17.26 -18.43
N GLY A 21 -1.41 16.03 -18.91
CA GLY A 21 -2.49 15.05 -18.68
C GLY A 21 -2.20 13.96 -17.65
N LEU A 22 -1.06 14.01 -16.94
CA LEU A 22 -0.56 12.89 -16.13
C LEU A 22 -0.57 13.17 -14.63
N VAL A 23 -1.66 13.72 -14.12
CA VAL A 23 -1.77 13.95 -12.68
C VAL A 23 -3.09 13.39 -12.20
N LEU A 24 -3.02 12.27 -11.46
CA LEU A 24 -3.94 11.90 -10.39
C LEU A 24 -4.30 10.40 -10.34
N ALA A 25 -3.31 9.56 -10.42
CA ALA A 25 -3.18 8.41 -9.56
C ALA A 25 -1.74 8.47 -9.06
N PRO A 26 -1.33 7.78 -8.01
CA PRO A 26 0.06 7.41 -7.86
C PRO A 26 0.37 6.39 -8.97
N SER A 27 0.18 6.80 -10.21
CA SER A 27 0.69 6.09 -11.34
C SER A 27 2.19 6.24 -11.19
N ILE A 28 2.84 5.19 -10.88
CA ILE A 28 4.20 4.98 -11.31
C ILE A 28 4.20 5.58 -12.71
N ALA A 29 5.02 6.59 -12.93
CA ALA A 29 5.08 7.24 -14.24
C ALA A 29 5.63 6.21 -15.24
N HIS A 30 4.78 5.32 -15.66
CA HIS A 30 4.96 4.50 -16.84
C HIS A 30 4.53 5.38 -18.00
N ALA A 31 5.37 5.56 -18.97
CA ALA A 31 4.96 6.15 -20.22
C ALA A 31 4.03 5.17 -20.90
N ASP A 32 2.77 5.56 -21.13
CA ASP A 32 1.88 4.74 -21.94
C ASP A 32 2.50 4.53 -23.32
N VAL A 33 2.71 3.29 -23.71
CA VAL A 33 3.13 2.95 -25.07
C VAL A 33 1.88 2.83 -25.93
N VAL A 34 1.66 3.81 -26.78
CA VAL A 34 0.57 3.78 -27.76
C VAL A 34 1.01 2.89 -28.92
N PHE A 35 0.28 1.80 -29.15
CA PHE A 35 0.62 0.84 -30.21
C PHE A 35 -0.39 0.83 -31.36
N PHE A 36 -1.55 1.48 -31.17
CA PHE A 36 -2.56 1.60 -32.23
C PHE A 36 -3.29 2.92 -32.10
N GLU A 37 -3.49 3.59 -33.26
CA GLU A 37 -4.30 4.79 -33.38
C GLU A 37 -5.17 4.72 -34.64
N LYS A 38 -6.48 4.92 -34.49
CA LYS A 38 -7.43 4.97 -35.60
C LYS A 38 -8.67 5.77 -35.21
N ASP A 39 -9.09 6.66 -36.11
CA ASP A 39 -10.33 7.44 -35.98
C ASP A 39 -10.45 8.20 -34.64
N GLY A 40 -9.30 8.70 -34.13
CA GLY A 40 -9.19 9.40 -32.86
C GLY A 40 -9.17 8.50 -31.63
N TRP A 41 -9.26 7.17 -31.79
CA TRP A 41 -9.01 6.22 -30.74
C TRP A 41 -7.51 5.91 -30.63
N SER A 42 -6.99 5.87 -29.41
CA SER A 42 -5.66 5.40 -29.09
C SER A 42 -5.75 4.19 -28.18
N VAL A 43 -5.10 3.11 -28.53
CA VAL A 43 -4.92 1.93 -27.67
C VAL A 43 -3.50 1.95 -27.11
N TYR A 44 -3.37 1.87 -25.82
CA TYR A 44 -2.09 1.97 -25.13
C TYR A 44 -1.88 0.81 -24.16
N THR A 45 -0.61 0.55 -23.85
CA THR A 45 -0.19 -0.37 -22.81
C THR A 45 0.75 0.31 -21.86
N ARG A 46 0.73 -0.12 -20.62
CA ARG A 46 1.72 0.21 -19.58
C ARG A 46 2.08 -1.05 -18.82
N GLY A 47 3.28 -1.13 -18.35
CA GLY A 47 3.67 -2.32 -17.63
C GLY A 47 4.95 -2.17 -16.83
N LEU A 48 5.13 -3.16 -15.96
CA LEU A 48 6.29 -3.33 -15.11
C LEU A 48 6.54 -4.82 -14.92
N ILE A 49 7.77 -5.24 -15.12
CA ILE A 49 8.26 -6.53 -14.62
C ILE A 49 9.23 -6.23 -13.51
N ALA A 50 8.96 -6.76 -12.32
CA ALA A 50 9.77 -6.53 -11.14
C ALA A 50 10.18 -7.87 -10.53
N SER A 51 11.47 -8.00 -10.17
CA SER A 51 11.98 -9.16 -9.44
C SER A 51 13.02 -8.71 -8.42
N HIS A 52 12.87 -9.18 -7.19
CA HIS A 52 13.71 -8.80 -6.08
C HIS A 52 14.10 -10.01 -5.23
N TYR A 53 15.38 -10.13 -4.96
CA TYR A 53 15.86 -11.02 -3.91
C TYR A 53 15.71 -10.33 -2.56
N GLN A 54 15.18 -11.04 -1.59
CA GLN A 54 14.98 -10.57 -0.22
C GLN A 54 15.57 -11.54 0.78
N LEU A 55 16.22 -11.00 1.79
CA LEU A 55 16.71 -11.71 2.96
C LEU A 55 16.10 -11.09 4.21
N ALA A 56 15.49 -11.91 5.06
CA ALA A 56 14.98 -11.50 6.37
C ALA A 56 15.74 -12.26 7.46
N LEU A 57 16.19 -11.54 8.48
CA LEU A 57 16.93 -12.06 9.63
C LEU A 57 16.35 -11.43 10.91
N GLY A 58 16.07 -12.25 11.93
CA GLY A 58 15.58 -11.71 13.19
C GLY A 58 14.76 -12.69 14.02
N ASP A 59 13.73 -12.17 14.67
CA ASP A 59 12.83 -12.94 15.50
C ASP A 59 11.67 -13.52 14.69
N PRO A 60 11.25 -14.77 14.93
CA PRO A 60 10.02 -15.31 14.37
C PRO A 60 8.79 -14.65 15.02
N ASP A 61 7.60 -14.85 14.43
CA ASP A 61 6.35 -14.44 15.05
C ASP A 61 6.15 -15.15 16.38
N PRO A 62 5.82 -14.43 17.46
CA PRO A 62 5.46 -15.07 18.71
C PRO A 62 4.20 -15.93 18.55
N PRO A 63 4.14 -17.14 19.10
CA PRO A 63 3.08 -18.12 18.85
C PRO A 63 1.70 -17.71 19.38
N THR A 64 1.64 -16.74 20.27
CA THR A 64 0.42 -16.30 20.97
C THR A 64 -0.03 -14.90 20.57
N THR A 65 0.30 -14.44 19.37
CA THR A 65 0.03 -13.05 18.97
C THR A 65 -1.10 -12.93 17.97
N HIS A 66 -1.96 -11.92 18.22
CA HIS A 66 -2.89 -11.38 17.22
C HIS A 66 -2.27 -10.18 16.54
N GLY A 67 -2.49 -10.05 15.28
CA GLY A 67 -2.19 -8.83 14.56
C GLY A 67 -1.33 -9.03 13.34
N VAL A 68 -0.42 -8.12 13.09
CA VAL A 68 0.37 -8.10 11.88
C VAL A 68 1.19 -9.36 11.81
N LEU A 69 0.76 -10.24 10.95
CA LEU A 69 1.63 -11.25 10.43
C LEU A 69 2.62 -10.53 9.54
N VAL A 70 3.83 -10.31 10.02
CA VAL A 70 4.93 -9.99 9.14
C VAL A 70 5.16 -11.22 8.29
N GLY A 71 4.54 -11.19 7.11
CA GLY A 71 4.64 -12.27 6.17
C GLY A 71 3.54 -13.33 6.21
N GLY A 72 2.34 -13.07 6.73
CA GLY A 72 1.22 -14.03 6.71
C GLY A 72 1.57 -15.39 7.25
N LYS A 73 0.55 -16.10 7.61
CA LYS A 73 0.58 -17.43 8.18
C LYS A 73 1.98 -18.00 8.40
N ILE A 74 2.48 -17.71 9.60
CA ILE A 74 3.59 -18.45 10.19
C ILE A 74 4.87 -18.36 9.36
N LEU A 75 5.67 -17.38 9.68
CA LEU A 75 7.08 -17.63 9.66
C LEU A 75 7.33 -18.71 10.74
N THR A 76 6.88 -19.94 10.44
CA THR A 76 7.44 -21.08 11.20
C THR A 76 8.92 -20.90 11.09
N PRO A 77 9.64 -20.82 12.24
CA PRO A 77 11.08 -20.92 12.17
C PRO A 77 11.34 -22.08 11.21
N SER A 78 12.19 -21.89 10.22
CA SER A 78 12.79 -23.05 9.61
C SER A 78 13.52 -23.72 10.76
N VAL A 79 12.90 -24.69 11.33
CA VAL A 79 13.44 -25.52 12.42
C VAL A 79 14.49 -26.41 11.80
N THR A 80 15.39 -25.76 11.11
CA THR A 80 16.53 -26.39 10.61
C THR A 80 17.58 -26.12 11.57
N ASP A 81 18.20 -26.62 12.27
CA ASP A 81 19.55 -26.53 12.78
C ASP A 81 19.76 -25.81 14.08
N GLY A 82 19.12 -26.27 15.08
CA GLY A 82 19.64 -25.98 16.41
C GLY A 82 19.22 -24.59 16.91
N CYS A 83 19.77 -24.24 17.98
CA CYS A 83 19.54 -23.04 18.73
C CYS A 83 20.06 -21.82 17.95
N GLY A 84 19.19 -21.01 17.37
CA GLY A 84 19.59 -19.78 16.70
C GLY A 84 20.25 -18.78 17.66
N ARG A 85 19.78 -18.71 18.89
CA ARG A 85 20.33 -17.85 19.93
C ARG A 85 20.10 -18.47 21.31
N MET A 86 21.13 -18.52 22.11
CA MET A 86 21.04 -18.90 23.53
C MET A 86 20.75 -17.65 24.36
N GLU A 87 19.62 -17.62 25.05
CA GLU A 87 19.29 -16.55 25.99
C GLU A 87 19.33 -17.07 27.44
N THR A 88 19.69 -16.18 28.35
CA THR A 88 19.63 -16.50 29.79
C THR A 88 18.19 -16.88 30.15
N ASN A 89 18.03 -18.05 30.75
CA ASN A 89 16.73 -18.48 31.24
C ASN A 89 16.23 -17.47 32.29
N PRO A 90 14.98 -16.95 32.15
CA PRO A 90 14.42 -16.03 33.14
C PRO A 90 14.26 -16.69 34.52
N ILE A 91 14.31 -18.02 34.62
CA ILE A 91 14.27 -18.76 35.88
C ILE A 91 15.71 -18.93 36.39
N PRO A 92 16.07 -18.34 37.54
CA PRO A 92 17.42 -18.49 38.10
C PRO A 92 17.84 -19.95 38.29
N GLY A 93 19.03 -20.27 37.84
CA GLY A 93 19.58 -21.61 37.98
C GLY A 93 19.19 -22.65 36.91
N GLN A 94 18.35 -22.24 35.97
CA GLN A 94 18.04 -23.08 34.82
C GLN A 94 19.03 -22.82 33.65
N PRO A 95 19.30 -23.86 32.83
CA PRO A 95 20.18 -23.68 31.68
C PRO A 95 19.61 -22.64 30.70
N PRO A 96 20.47 -21.98 29.90
CA PRO A 96 20.02 -21.06 28.86
C PRO A 96 18.98 -21.68 27.94
N VAL A 97 17.99 -20.88 27.55
CA VAL A 97 16.91 -21.33 26.66
C VAL A 97 17.28 -21.00 25.22
N CYS A 98 17.04 -21.95 24.35
CA CYS A 98 17.19 -21.78 22.94
C CYS A 98 16.03 -20.97 22.37
N LYS A 99 16.30 -19.79 21.77
CA LYS A 99 15.34 -19.04 20.97
C LYS A 99 15.50 -19.37 19.50
N PRO A 100 14.42 -19.76 18.82
CA PRO A 100 14.44 -19.88 17.38
C PRO A 100 14.73 -18.50 16.74
N THR A 101 15.45 -18.49 15.62
CA THR A 101 15.72 -17.30 14.83
C THR A 101 15.05 -17.41 13.47
N LEU A 102 14.59 -16.28 12.96
CA LEU A 102 14.11 -16.19 11.59
C LEU A 102 15.28 -16.00 10.64
N THR A 103 15.40 -16.90 9.67
CA THR A 103 16.26 -16.72 8.50
C THR A 103 15.45 -17.13 7.29
N LEU A 104 15.13 -16.17 6.41
CA LEU A 104 14.29 -16.44 5.24
C LEU A 104 14.82 -15.68 4.04
N SER A 105 15.01 -16.38 2.93
CA SER A 105 15.33 -15.77 1.64
C SER A 105 14.25 -16.09 0.60
N ARG A 106 13.90 -15.09 -0.22
CA ARG A 106 12.86 -15.19 -1.25
C ARG A 106 13.23 -14.37 -2.48
N ILE A 107 12.66 -14.78 -3.62
CA ILE A 107 12.56 -13.95 -4.83
C ILE A 107 11.10 -13.52 -4.94
N ARG A 108 10.84 -12.22 -5.07
CA ARG A 108 9.51 -11.63 -5.06
C ARG A 108 9.42 -10.44 -6.03
N SER A 109 8.22 -10.14 -6.47
CA SER A 109 7.93 -8.81 -7.02
C SER A 109 8.07 -7.74 -5.93
N GLY A 110 8.45 -6.53 -6.32
CA GLY A 110 8.61 -5.40 -5.39
C GLY A 110 7.30 -4.85 -4.83
N PHE A 111 7.39 -3.69 -4.19
CA PHE A 111 6.23 -2.93 -3.70
C PHE A 111 5.21 -2.70 -4.82
N ILE A 112 5.71 -2.28 -5.97
CA ILE A 112 4.92 -2.25 -7.18
C ILE A 112 5.19 -3.57 -7.87
N GLY A 113 4.27 -4.50 -7.75
CA GLY A 113 4.41 -5.84 -8.33
C GLY A 113 4.39 -5.82 -9.85
N THR A 114 4.85 -6.91 -10.47
CA THR A 114 4.73 -7.13 -11.91
C THR A 114 3.29 -6.89 -12.35
N GLN A 115 3.11 -5.99 -13.31
CA GLN A 115 1.78 -5.61 -13.80
C GLN A 115 1.78 -5.33 -15.30
N LEU A 116 0.63 -5.60 -15.92
CA LEU A 116 0.33 -5.29 -17.32
C LEU A 116 -1.02 -4.60 -17.38
N GLY A 117 -1.07 -3.42 -17.98
CA GLY A 117 -2.29 -2.67 -18.25
C GLY A 117 -2.48 -2.44 -19.76
N VAL A 118 -3.72 -2.56 -20.20
CA VAL A 118 -4.16 -2.16 -21.55
C VAL A 118 -5.31 -1.19 -21.40
N GLY A 119 -5.21 -0.07 -22.10
CA GLY A 119 -6.23 0.98 -22.04
C GLY A 119 -6.60 1.48 -23.43
N VAL A 120 -7.74 2.16 -23.47
CA VAL A 120 -8.28 2.79 -24.69
C VAL A 120 -8.73 4.19 -24.33
N ARG A 121 -8.33 5.19 -25.13
CA ARG A 121 -8.73 6.58 -24.90
C ARG A 121 -9.12 7.28 -26.19
N ARG A 122 -10.01 8.30 -26.06
CA ARG A 122 -10.44 9.14 -27.16
C ARG A 122 -10.85 10.53 -26.67
N ALA A 123 -10.52 11.55 -27.46
CA ALA A 123 -11.17 12.85 -27.36
C ALA A 123 -12.46 12.82 -28.19
N ILE A 124 -13.62 12.85 -27.52
CA ILE A 124 -14.95 12.87 -28.17
C ILE A 124 -15.22 14.25 -28.73
N THR A 125 -14.89 15.30 -27.97
CA THR A 125 -14.88 16.70 -28.36
C THR A 125 -13.60 17.37 -27.84
N PRO A 126 -13.28 18.61 -28.17
CA PRO A 126 -12.13 19.30 -27.59
C PRO A 126 -12.13 19.35 -26.05
N THR A 127 -13.30 19.27 -25.43
CA THR A 127 -13.49 19.41 -23.99
C THR A 127 -13.97 18.13 -23.29
N VAL A 128 -14.34 17.09 -24.03
CA VAL A 128 -14.81 15.81 -23.47
C VAL A 128 -13.87 14.70 -23.92
N LYS A 129 -13.29 13.99 -22.95
CA LYS A 129 -12.41 12.84 -23.19
C LYS A 129 -12.95 11.61 -22.47
N VAL A 130 -12.75 10.47 -23.06
CA VAL A 130 -13.00 9.17 -22.42
C VAL A 130 -11.69 8.40 -22.33
N ASP A 131 -11.51 7.67 -21.23
CA ASP A 131 -10.39 6.78 -21.00
C ASP A 131 -10.85 5.52 -20.27
N SER A 132 -10.19 4.42 -20.50
CA SER A 132 -10.43 3.16 -19.80
C SER A 132 -9.15 2.38 -19.65
N LEU A 133 -9.05 1.60 -18.58
CA LEU A 133 -7.91 0.75 -18.30
C LEU A 133 -8.38 -0.56 -17.68
N VAL A 134 -7.80 -1.64 -18.15
CA VAL A 134 -7.78 -2.93 -17.46
C VAL A 134 -6.34 -3.26 -17.13
N SER A 135 -6.02 -3.48 -15.87
CA SER A 135 -4.70 -3.91 -15.44
C SER A 135 -4.74 -5.18 -14.61
N ILE A 136 -3.79 -6.05 -14.87
CA ILE A 136 -3.55 -7.27 -14.13
C ILE A 136 -2.23 -7.17 -13.40
N ASN A 137 -2.22 -7.58 -12.14
CA ASN A 137 -1.00 -7.77 -11.39
C ASN A 137 -0.68 -9.26 -11.31
N LEU A 138 0.55 -9.59 -11.64
CA LEU A 138 1.08 -10.93 -11.54
C LEU A 138 1.91 -10.99 -10.26
N ALA A 139 1.49 -11.82 -9.32
CA ALA A 139 2.29 -12.07 -8.13
C ALA A 139 3.37 -13.09 -8.49
N ASP A 140 4.64 -12.74 -8.27
CA ASP A 140 5.73 -13.70 -8.32
C ASP A 140 5.62 -14.62 -7.12
N ILE A 141 4.81 -15.66 -7.25
CA ILE A 141 4.60 -16.63 -6.19
C ILE A 141 5.56 -17.77 -6.40
N SER A 142 6.49 -17.90 -5.47
CA SER A 142 7.46 -18.99 -5.50
C SER A 142 6.84 -20.33 -5.10
N SER A 143 7.25 -21.36 -5.77
CA SER A 143 7.43 -22.75 -5.35
C SER A 143 6.23 -23.67 -5.08
N ASN A 144 5.03 -23.23 -4.80
CA ASN A 144 3.87 -24.13 -4.66
C ASN A 144 2.91 -23.98 -5.83
N ARG A 145 3.37 -24.43 -7.00
CA ARG A 145 2.62 -24.35 -8.27
C ARG A 145 1.18 -24.85 -8.20
N ASN A 146 0.87 -25.82 -7.36
CA ASN A 146 -0.41 -26.52 -7.41
C ASN A 146 -1.50 -25.91 -6.52
N GLN A 147 -1.18 -25.04 -5.56
CA GLN A 147 -2.18 -24.50 -4.66
C GLN A 147 -2.52 -23.01 -4.94
N GLU A 148 -1.74 -22.32 -5.76
CA GLU A 148 -1.77 -20.86 -5.85
C GLU A 148 -1.99 -20.31 -7.26
N ILE A 149 -2.14 -21.14 -8.29
CA ILE A 149 -2.38 -20.70 -9.68
C ILE A 149 -3.59 -19.76 -9.78
N ASN A 150 -4.62 -20.00 -8.98
CA ASN A 150 -5.83 -19.18 -8.95
C ASN A 150 -5.66 -17.85 -8.16
N LYS A 151 -4.53 -17.65 -7.50
CA LYS A 151 -4.22 -16.43 -6.71
C LYS A 151 -3.10 -15.59 -7.30
N SER A 152 -2.47 -16.06 -8.37
CA SER A 152 -1.32 -15.40 -9.00
C SER A 152 -1.69 -14.23 -9.91
N VAL A 153 -2.96 -14.12 -10.29
CA VAL A 153 -3.46 -13.04 -11.15
C VAL A 153 -4.52 -12.25 -10.40
N ASP A 154 -4.26 -10.96 -10.22
CA ASP A 154 -5.19 -10.01 -9.59
C ASP A 154 -5.55 -8.92 -10.59
N VAL A 155 -6.82 -8.83 -10.96
CA VAL A 155 -7.34 -7.72 -11.76
C VAL A 155 -7.53 -6.54 -10.82
N ARG A 156 -6.50 -5.71 -10.68
CA ARG A 156 -6.53 -4.56 -9.75
C ARG A 156 -7.32 -3.39 -10.28
N GLU A 157 -7.21 -3.13 -11.57
CA GLU A 157 -7.92 -2.02 -12.19
C GLU A 157 -8.76 -2.52 -13.37
N ALA A 158 -10.00 -2.10 -13.42
CA ALA A 158 -10.91 -2.27 -14.52
C ALA A 158 -11.91 -1.13 -14.46
N TRP A 159 -11.54 0.01 -15.05
CA TRP A 159 -12.31 1.26 -14.93
C TRP A 159 -12.42 2.00 -16.24
N ALA A 160 -13.43 2.89 -16.30
CA ALA A 160 -13.54 3.89 -17.33
C ALA A 160 -13.81 5.27 -16.73
N SER A 161 -13.41 6.33 -17.43
CA SER A 161 -13.64 7.72 -17.05
C SER A 161 -14.18 8.55 -18.19
N VAL A 162 -14.90 9.62 -17.81
CA VAL A 162 -15.36 10.67 -18.70
C VAL A 162 -14.90 12.00 -18.11
N ASP A 163 -13.95 12.65 -18.80
CA ASP A 163 -13.46 13.97 -18.43
C ASP A 163 -14.29 15.03 -19.13
N THR A 164 -14.77 16.00 -18.37
CA THR A 164 -15.59 17.12 -18.83
C THR A 164 -15.11 18.43 -18.22
N PRO A 165 -15.52 19.59 -18.72
CA PRO A 165 -15.25 20.87 -18.05
C PRO A 165 -15.80 20.95 -16.62
N ALA A 166 -16.84 20.18 -16.31
CA ALA A 166 -17.43 20.12 -14.96
C ALA A 166 -16.68 19.17 -14.01
N GLY A 167 -15.72 18.41 -14.51
CA GLY A 167 -14.93 17.43 -13.74
C GLY A 167 -14.90 16.06 -14.38
N THR A 168 -14.26 15.11 -13.68
CA THR A 168 -14.08 13.74 -14.13
C THR A 168 -15.02 12.81 -13.38
N PHE A 169 -15.79 12.03 -14.12
CA PHE A 169 -16.56 10.90 -13.62
C PHE A 169 -15.81 9.62 -13.94
N LYS A 170 -15.57 8.78 -12.92
CA LYS A 170 -14.83 7.54 -13.06
C LYS A 170 -15.59 6.40 -12.40
N PHE A 171 -15.68 5.26 -13.04
CA PHE A 171 -16.43 4.11 -12.55
C PHE A 171 -15.71 2.80 -12.85
N GLY A 172 -15.95 1.79 -12.01
CA GLY A 172 -15.30 0.49 -12.08
C GLY A 172 -14.31 0.27 -10.93
N ARG A 173 -13.56 -0.83 -11.01
CA ARG A 173 -12.55 -1.20 -10.01
C ARG A 173 -11.31 -0.34 -10.18
N GLN A 174 -10.96 0.40 -9.14
CA GLN A 174 -9.83 1.33 -9.16
C GLN A 174 -9.28 1.54 -7.75
N PHE A 175 -8.12 2.17 -7.67
CA PHE A 175 -7.47 2.51 -6.41
C PHE A 175 -8.37 3.41 -5.55
N MET A 176 -8.60 3.03 -4.29
CA MET A 176 -9.49 3.76 -3.38
C MET A 176 -8.89 5.10 -2.94
N ILE A 177 -9.73 6.01 -2.47
CA ILE A 177 -9.30 7.34 -2.03
C ILE A 177 -8.62 7.26 -0.67
N PHE A 178 -9.29 6.73 0.36
CA PHE A 178 -8.75 6.74 1.72
C PHE A 178 -7.49 5.89 1.84
N GLY A 179 -6.39 6.50 2.27
CA GLY A 179 -5.06 5.89 2.36
C GLY A 179 -4.19 6.09 1.11
N SER A 180 -4.77 6.50 -0.04
CA SER A 180 -4.01 6.74 -1.28
C SER A 180 -2.93 7.82 -1.13
N GLY A 181 -3.16 8.80 -0.27
CA GLY A 181 -2.19 9.84 0.06
C GLY A 181 -0.89 9.31 0.71
N SER A 182 -0.85 8.04 1.14
CA SER A 182 0.40 7.38 1.55
C SER A 182 1.34 7.17 0.36
N ALA A 183 0.81 6.84 -0.80
CA ALA A 183 1.61 6.41 -1.95
C ALA A 183 2.62 7.48 -2.41
N PRO A 184 2.29 8.77 -2.57
CA PRO A 184 3.26 9.79 -2.97
C PRO A 184 4.44 9.93 -2.00
N VAL A 185 4.23 9.67 -0.70
CA VAL A 185 5.28 9.69 0.33
C VAL A 185 6.12 8.42 0.25
N VAL A 186 5.48 7.26 0.22
CA VAL A 186 6.15 5.94 0.16
C VAL A 186 6.99 5.80 -1.11
N LEU A 187 6.53 6.32 -2.24
CA LEU A 187 7.25 6.26 -3.51
C LEU A 187 8.54 7.09 -3.54
N ILE A 188 8.80 7.97 -2.57
CA ILE A 188 10.09 8.66 -2.44
C ILE A 188 11.22 7.62 -2.27
N SER A 189 10.97 6.59 -1.48
CA SER A 189 11.97 5.55 -1.16
C SER A 189 11.69 4.21 -1.86
N HIS A 190 10.43 3.80 -1.98
CA HIS A 190 10.07 2.45 -2.43
C HIS A 190 9.60 2.37 -3.89
N LYS A 191 9.88 3.37 -4.72
CA LYS A 191 9.47 3.34 -6.13
C LYS A 191 9.98 2.09 -6.86
N TYR A 192 11.21 1.67 -6.57
CA TYR A 192 11.87 0.51 -7.18
C TYR A 192 12.34 -0.51 -6.14
N ALA A 193 11.95 -0.37 -4.91
CA ALA A 193 12.35 -1.22 -3.79
C ALA A 193 11.24 -2.21 -3.41
N VAL A 194 11.55 -3.13 -2.54
CA VAL A 194 10.61 -4.13 -2.07
C VAL A 194 9.85 -3.63 -0.87
N GLY A 195 10.55 -3.01 0.04
CA GLY A 195 10.03 -2.76 1.37
C GLY A 195 9.89 -4.04 2.20
N ASN A 196 8.93 -4.05 3.11
CA ASN A 196 8.61 -5.23 3.90
C ASN A 196 8.40 -6.43 2.99
N PRO A 197 9.13 -7.53 3.19
CA PRO A 197 8.95 -8.72 2.38
C PRO A 197 7.52 -9.22 2.53
N CYS A 198 6.82 -9.24 1.43
CA CYS A 198 5.53 -9.91 1.31
C CYS A 198 5.74 -11.41 1.33
N PHE A 199 5.96 -11.99 2.50
CA PHE A 199 6.07 -13.44 2.66
C PHE A 199 4.72 -14.16 2.54
N VAL A 200 3.65 -13.39 2.46
CA VAL A 200 2.30 -13.92 2.34
C VAL A 200 1.98 -14.17 0.89
N ASN A 201 1.39 -15.29 0.65
CA ASN A 201 0.81 -15.68 -0.64
C ASN A 201 -0.49 -14.93 -0.95
N PHE A 202 -0.56 -13.64 -0.63
CA PHE A 202 -1.72 -12.81 -0.92
C PHE A 202 -1.35 -11.76 -1.96
N PRO A 203 -1.89 -11.85 -3.16
CA PRO A 203 -1.64 -10.88 -4.23
C PRO A 203 -2.15 -9.47 -3.91
N THR A 204 -2.96 -9.33 -2.86
CA THR A 204 -3.65 -8.09 -2.50
C THR A 204 -2.95 -7.26 -1.43
N ILE A 205 -1.87 -7.75 -0.80
CA ILE A 205 -1.19 -7.02 0.27
C ILE A 205 -0.04 -6.23 -0.32
N ALA A 206 -0.11 -4.91 -0.18
CA ALA A 206 1.00 -4.03 -0.48
C ALA A 206 2.16 -4.29 0.49
N CYS A 207 3.35 -4.31 -0.06
CA CYS A 207 4.61 -4.38 0.65
C CYS A 207 5.07 -2.96 1.07
N ALA A 208 6.33 -2.69 1.12
CA ALA A 208 6.94 -1.47 1.65
C ALA A 208 6.63 -1.29 3.14
N SER A 209 6.56 -0.05 3.57
CA SER A 209 6.30 0.32 4.97
C SER A 209 4.84 0.14 5.41
N VAL A 210 3.97 -0.42 4.56
CA VAL A 210 2.53 -0.56 4.84
C VAL A 210 2.28 -1.40 6.08
N GLY A 211 1.57 -0.83 7.06
CA GLY A 211 1.31 -1.45 8.36
C GLY A 211 2.25 -0.99 9.49
N ALA A 212 3.33 -0.28 9.17
CA ALA A 212 4.17 0.41 10.14
C ALA A 212 4.18 1.92 9.89
N GLY A 213 3.01 2.50 9.65
CA GLY A 213 2.81 3.93 9.41
C GLY A 213 1.94 4.18 8.18
N PRO A 214 2.43 3.96 6.96
CA PRO A 214 1.60 4.10 5.76
C PRO A 214 0.42 3.14 5.76
N MET A 215 -0.70 3.62 5.23
CA MET A 215 -1.91 2.82 5.00
C MET A 215 -2.03 2.48 3.52
N TYR A 216 -2.54 1.31 3.21
CA TYR A 216 -2.86 0.87 1.86
C TYR A 216 -4.32 1.14 1.53
N ALA A 217 -4.57 1.87 0.45
CA ALA A 217 -5.94 2.18 0.04
C ALA A 217 -6.71 0.95 -0.50
N GLY A 218 -6.01 0.04 -1.19
CA GLY A 218 -6.64 -1.09 -1.87
C GLY A 218 -7.26 -0.71 -3.21
N PHE A 219 -7.97 -1.67 -3.82
CA PHE A 219 -8.70 -1.49 -5.08
C PHE A 219 -10.11 -2.04 -4.94
N ASP A 220 -11.10 -1.24 -5.32
CA ASP A 220 -12.50 -1.62 -5.18
C ASP A 220 -13.35 -1.06 -6.32
N ALA A 221 -14.54 -1.65 -6.52
CA ALA A 221 -15.55 -1.13 -7.43
C ALA A 221 -16.13 0.16 -6.84
N GLN A 222 -16.09 1.25 -7.59
CA GLN A 222 -16.52 2.55 -7.12
C GLN A 222 -17.08 3.44 -8.24
N LEU A 223 -17.96 4.34 -7.84
CA LEU A 223 -18.34 5.52 -8.61
C LEU A 223 -17.64 6.72 -7.98
N ARG A 224 -16.78 7.39 -8.74
CA ARG A 224 -15.98 8.52 -8.28
C ARG A 224 -16.29 9.76 -9.08
N TYR A 225 -16.31 10.90 -8.40
CA TYR A 225 -16.32 12.21 -9.01
C TYR A 225 -15.12 13.02 -8.51
N GLU A 226 -14.45 13.69 -9.45
CA GLU A 226 -13.32 14.58 -9.21
C GLU A 226 -13.65 15.94 -9.80
N THR A 227 -13.65 17.00 -8.98
CA THR A 227 -13.87 18.36 -9.47
C THR A 227 -12.76 18.80 -10.44
N PRO A 228 -13.00 19.78 -11.29
CA PRO A 228 -11.90 20.48 -11.95
C PRO A 228 -10.93 21.02 -10.90
N ARG A 229 -9.64 21.07 -11.25
CA ARG A 229 -8.62 21.65 -10.38
C ARG A 229 -8.62 23.17 -10.49
N PHE A 230 -8.76 23.86 -9.37
CA PHE A 230 -8.74 25.31 -9.31
C PHE A 230 -7.62 25.79 -8.38
N ALA A 231 -6.68 26.59 -8.89
CA ALA A 231 -5.52 27.08 -8.16
C ALA A 231 -4.78 25.98 -7.37
N GLY A 232 -4.60 24.80 -7.96
CA GLY A 232 -3.98 23.64 -7.33
C GLY A 232 -4.92 22.79 -6.47
N LEU A 233 -6.09 23.27 -6.07
CA LEU A 233 -7.07 22.56 -5.26
C LEU A 233 -8.00 21.68 -6.10
N GLN A 234 -8.32 20.50 -5.60
CA GLN A 234 -9.30 19.57 -6.16
C GLN A 234 -10.00 18.82 -5.04
N PHE A 235 -11.30 18.65 -5.16
CA PHE A 235 -12.10 17.77 -4.32
C PHE A 235 -12.42 16.48 -5.07
N GLN A 236 -12.39 15.34 -4.36
CA GLN A 236 -12.79 14.04 -4.88
C GLN A 236 -13.72 13.36 -3.88
N THR A 237 -14.68 12.61 -4.41
CA THR A 237 -15.52 11.72 -3.59
C THR A 237 -15.80 10.43 -4.34
N ALA A 238 -15.94 9.34 -3.60
CA ALA A 238 -16.28 8.05 -4.16
C ALA A 238 -17.31 7.33 -3.29
N VAL A 239 -18.18 6.59 -3.96
CA VAL A 239 -19.10 5.64 -3.37
C VAL A 239 -18.68 4.26 -3.85
N SER A 240 -18.41 3.33 -2.92
CA SER A 240 -17.88 2.00 -3.22
C SER A 240 -18.56 0.92 -2.39
N ASP A 241 -18.38 -0.33 -2.78
CA ASP A 241 -18.79 -1.45 -1.94
C ASP A 241 -18.07 -1.40 -0.59
N PRO A 242 -18.78 -1.73 0.51
CA PRO A 242 -18.15 -1.80 1.83
C PRO A 242 -17.11 -2.90 1.85
N TRP A 243 -15.93 -2.61 2.36
CA TRP A 243 -14.94 -3.64 2.60
C TRP A 243 -15.31 -4.45 3.83
N VAL A 244 -15.71 -5.70 3.63
CA VAL A 244 -16.14 -6.61 4.69
C VAL A 244 -15.46 -7.97 4.55
N GLY A 245 -15.17 -8.60 5.68
CA GLY A 245 -14.64 -9.97 5.71
C GLY A 245 -15.73 -11.03 5.51
N PRO A 246 -15.36 -12.30 5.31
CA PRO A 246 -16.29 -13.38 5.01
C PRO A 246 -17.35 -13.63 6.08
N ASP A 247 -17.09 -13.29 7.34
CA ASP A 247 -18.05 -13.47 8.47
C ASP A 247 -19.00 -12.29 8.66
N PHE A 248 -18.95 -11.29 7.77
CA PHE A 248 -19.75 -10.09 7.87
C PHE A 248 -20.92 -10.11 6.90
N GLN A 249 -21.99 -9.48 7.32
CA GLN A 249 -23.15 -9.28 6.48
C GLN A 249 -23.00 -8.01 5.65
N ILE A 250 -23.49 -8.04 4.43
CA ILE A 250 -23.60 -6.85 3.57
C ILE A 250 -24.44 -5.81 4.31
N THR A 251 -23.93 -4.59 4.35
CA THR A 251 -24.65 -3.45 4.90
C THR A 251 -25.50 -2.80 3.81
N PRO A 252 -26.64 -2.16 4.17
CA PRO A 252 -27.46 -1.46 3.19
C PRO A 252 -26.83 -0.14 2.69
N TYR A 253 -25.74 0.29 3.32
CA TYR A 253 -25.07 1.55 3.00
C TYR A 253 -23.72 1.29 2.34
N PRO A 254 -23.43 1.98 1.24
CA PRO A 254 -22.11 1.92 0.63
C PRO A 254 -21.06 2.58 1.53
N ARG A 255 -19.80 2.30 1.25
CA ARG A 255 -18.67 3.05 1.76
C ARG A 255 -18.59 4.38 1.03
N VAL A 256 -18.27 5.45 1.76
CA VAL A 256 -18.03 6.78 1.20
C VAL A 256 -16.61 7.21 1.55
N ASP A 257 -15.84 7.58 0.53
CA ASP A 257 -14.53 8.19 0.65
C ASP A 257 -14.57 9.61 0.12
N PHE A 258 -13.77 10.50 0.70
CA PHE A 258 -13.58 11.86 0.18
C PHE A 258 -12.14 12.34 0.37
N GLU A 259 -11.71 13.23 -0.51
CA GLU A 259 -10.39 13.85 -0.47
C GLU A 259 -10.48 15.31 -0.90
N LEU A 260 -9.76 16.17 -0.17
CA LEU A 260 -9.34 17.47 -0.64
C LEU A 260 -7.84 17.39 -0.89
N ASN A 261 -7.41 17.62 -2.12
CA ASN A 261 -5.99 17.65 -2.44
C ASN A 261 -5.57 19.00 -3.02
N TYR A 262 -4.33 19.36 -2.74
CA TYR A 262 -3.63 20.47 -3.33
C TYR A 262 -2.41 19.95 -4.06
N ASP A 263 -2.23 20.32 -5.33
CA ASP A 263 -1.08 19.92 -6.15
C ASP A 263 -0.69 21.10 -7.04
N GLN A 264 0.45 21.71 -6.75
CA GLN A 264 0.90 22.90 -7.43
C GLN A 264 2.41 22.84 -7.72
N SER A 265 2.76 23.06 -8.97
CA SER A 265 4.12 23.37 -9.37
C SER A 265 4.30 24.89 -9.35
N PHE A 266 5.23 25.36 -8.53
CA PHE A 266 5.58 26.78 -8.39
C PHE A 266 6.72 27.17 -9.34
N SER A 267 7.56 26.18 -9.70
CA SER A 267 8.59 26.30 -10.72
C SER A 267 8.88 24.91 -11.31
N GLU A 268 9.80 24.82 -12.26
CA GLU A 268 10.25 23.54 -12.82
C GLU A 268 10.90 22.63 -11.77
N THR A 269 11.47 23.22 -10.73
CA THR A 269 12.19 22.50 -9.67
C THR A 269 11.44 22.46 -8.34
N PHE A 270 10.30 23.14 -8.19
CA PHE A 270 9.55 23.18 -6.94
C PHE A 270 8.07 22.81 -7.13
N ARG A 271 7.65 21.71 -6.50
CA ARG A 271 6.27 21.23 -6.46
C ARG A 271 5.86 20.85 -5.05
N ALA A 272 4.66 21.21 -4.63
CA ALA A 272 4.06 20.79 -3.37
C ALA A 272 2.74 20.06 -3.61
N ARG A 273 2.50 18.99 -2.85
CA ARG A 273 1.25 18.22 -2.84
C ARG A 273 0.81 18.00 -1.41
N VAL A 274 -0.48 18.18 -1.15
CA VAL A 274 -1.11 17.91 0.15
C VAL A 274 -2.38 17.11 -0.08
N PHE A 275 -2.66 16.14 0.79
CA PHE A 275 -3.82 15.28 0.74
C PHE A 275 -4.51 15.25 2.10
N LEU A 276 -5.81 15.52 2.12
CA LEU A 276 -6.67 15.40 3.29
C LEU A 276 -7.82 14.47 2.93
N GLN A 277 -7.96 13.33 3.60
CA GLN A 277 -8.89 12.27 3.24
C GLN A 277 -9.75 11.85 4.42
N GLY A 278 -10.93 11.33 4.10
CA GLY A 278 -11.81 10.72 5.09
C GLY A 278 -12.54 9.51 4.53
N VAL A 279 -12.96 8.63 5.43
CA VAL A 279 -13.74 7.42 5.12
C VAL A 279 -14.87 7.23 6.11
N LEU A 280 -16.02 6.82 5.58
CA LEU A 280 -17.20 6.40 6.35
C LEU A 280 -17.69 5.06 5.80
N GLN A 281 -17.81 4.04 6.66
CA GLN A 281 -18.33 2.74 6.28
C GLN A 281 -19.10 2.13 7.44
N GLN A 282 -20.31 1.62 7.19
CA GLN A 282 -21.00 0.79 8.15
C GLN A 282 -20.54 -0.67 7.99
N VAL A 283 -20.40 -1.36 9.11
CA VAL A 283 -20.12 -2.81 9.17
C VAL A 283 -21.12 -3.47 10.11
N GLN A 284 -21.47 -4.73 9.83
CA GLN A 284 -22.38 -5.49 10.68
C GLN A 284 -22.00 -6.96 10.73
N ARG A 285 -22.15 -7.55 11.89
CA ARG A 285 -21.89 -8.96 12.14
C ARG A 285 -23.05 -9.56 12.92
N ARG A 286 -23.48 -10.76 12.54
CA ARG A 286 -24.44 -11.53 13.30
C ARG A 286 -23.70 -12.46 14.26
N ASN A 287 -24.01 -12.40 15.54
CA ASN A 287 -23.47 -13.34 16.50
C ASN A 287 -23.98 -14.75 16.16
N PRO A 288 -23.10 -15.74 15.92
CA PRO A 288 -23.51 -17.08 15.50
C PRO A 288 -24.29 -17.83 16.60
N THR A 289 -24.10 -17.48 17.86
CA THR A 289 -24.74 -18.14 19.01
C THR A 289 -26.07 -17.49 19.39
N THR A 290 -26.09 -16.15 19.49
CA THR A 290 -27.28 -15.42 19.95
C THR A 290 -28.18 -14.93 18.82
N ASN A 291 -27.70 -15.03 17.58
CA ASN A 291 -28.34 -14.49 16.37
C ASN A 291 -28.55 -12.95 16.41
N GLU A 292 -27.95 -12.27 17.37
CA GLU A 292 -27.99 -10.82 17.52
C GLU A 292 -27.17 -10.12 16.45
N LEU A 293 -27.72 -9.06 15.87
CA LEU A 293 -27.05 -8.24 14.88
C LEU A 293 -26.35 -7.05 15.53
N LYS A 294 -25.02 -7.06 15.58
CA LYS A 294 -24.21 -5.94 16.05
C LYS A 294 -23.73 -5.09 14.86
N LYS A 295 -23.87 -3.78 14.97
CA LYS A 295 -23.46 -2.80 13.94
C LYS A 295 -22.33 -1.94 14.48
N GLY A 296 -21.45 -1.51 13.58
CA GLY A 296 -20.37 -0.57 13.87
C GLY A 296 -20.17 0.40 12.71
N ASN A 297 -19.63 1.58 13.01
CA ASN A 297 -19.25 2.58 12.00
C ASN A 297 -17.74 2.74 11.98
N VAL A 298 -17.14 2.42 10.86
CA VAL A 298 -15.75 2.73 10.55
C VAL A 298 -15.67 4.19 10.16
N VAL A 299 -14.82 4.94 10.85
CA VAL A 299 -14.61 6.38 10.60
C VAL A 299 -13.13 6.66 10.65
N GLY A 300 -12.58 7.24 9.59
CA GLY A 300 -11.15 7.56 9.51
C GLY A 300 -10.88 8.93 8.93
N GLY A 301 -9.78 9.53 9.37
CA GLY A 301 -9.15 10.72 8.82
C GLY A 301 -7.68 10.45 8.49
N PHE A 302 -7.21 11.01 7.39
CA PHE A 302 -5.85 10.85 6.88
C PHE A 302 -5.35 12.20 6.34
N GLY A 303 -4.06 12.49 6.56
CA GLY A 303 -3.39 13.64 5.97
C GLY A 303 -1.95 13.34 5.62
N SER A 304 -1.50 13.82 4.45
CA SER A 304 -0.09 13.75 4.05
C SER A 304 0.32 14.93 3.18
N ALA A 305 1.62 15.18 3.11
CA ALA A 305 2.20 16.17 2.24
C ALA A 305 3.52 15.68 1.64
N VAL A 306 3.83 16.14 0.42
CA VAL A 306 5.10 15.92 -0.26
C VAL A 306 5.57 17.21 -0.90
N VAL A 307 6.83 17.54 -0.69
CA VAL A 307 7.52 18.66 -1.32
C VAL A 307 8.70 18.12 -2.14
N ASN A 308 8.82 18.58 -3.38
CA ASN A 308 9.94 18.28 -4.26
C ASN A 308 10.66 19.60 -4.58
N VAL A 309 11.98 19.65 -4.35
CA VAL A 309 12.81 20.82 -4.61
C VAL A 309 14.16 20.38 -5.15
N ALA A 310 14.48 20.76 -6.40
CA ALA A 310 15.82 20.58 -7.00
C ALA A 310 16.42 19.17 -6.78
N GLY A 311 15.63 18.13 -7.05
CA GLY A 311 16.04 16.71 -6.88
C GLY A 311 15.80 16.15 -5.47
N PHE A 312 15.57 16.97 -4.46
CA PHE A 312 15.11 16.53 -3.15
C PHE A 312 13.61 16.28 -3.16
N ALA A 313 13.19 15.19 -2.53
CA ALA A 313 11.81 14.90 -2.21
C ALA A 313 11.72 14.64 -0.71
N ILE A 314 10.80 15.30 -0.03
CA ILE A 314 10.50 15.06 1.38
C ILE A 314 8.99 14.99 1.55
N GLY A 315 8.52 14.01 2.32
CA GLY A 315 7.10 13.87 2.58
C GLY A 315 6.82 13.16 3.88
N GLY A 316 5.62 13.36 4.39
CA GLY A 316 5.15 12.69 5.59
C GLY A 316 3.64 12.75 5.70
N GLY A 317 3.10 11.93 6.58
CA GLY A 317 1.67 11.87 6.81
C GLY A 317 1.32 11.14 8.08
N GLY A 318 0.03 11.15 8.38
CA GLY A 318 -0.54 10.42 9.49
C GLY A 318 -2.04 10.23 9.32
N TRP A 319 -2.56 9.29 10.08
CA TRP A 319 -3.99 8.95 10.06
C TRP A 319 -4.44 8.45 11.43
N GLN A 320 -5.74 8.58 11.65
CA GLN A 320 -6.43 7.93 12.75
C GLN A 320 -7.75 7.37 12.25
N CYS A 321 -8.07 6.15 12.68
CA CYS A 321 -9.25 5.45 12.23
C CYS A 321 -9.81 4.55 13.34
N LYS A 322 -11.14 4.57 13.50
CA LYS A 322 -11.88 3.58 14.29
C LYS A 322 -12.39 2.50 13.35
N GLY A 323 -12.04 1.24 13.61
CA GLY A 323 -12.43 0.10 12.78
C GLY A 323 -11.53 -0.10 11.55
N CYS A 324 -10.35 0.54 11.50
CA CYS A 324 -9.28 0.15 10.59
C CYS A 324 -8.33 -0.83 11.31
N GLY A 325 -7.46 -1.49 10.56
CA GLY A 325 -6.27 -2.13 11.10
C GLY A 325 -5.09 -1.17 11.07
N THR A 326 -3.90 -1.71 10.84
CA THR A 326 -2.68 -0.92 10.62
C THR A 326 -2.35 -0.74 9.15
N ARG A 327 -2.94 -1.58 8.28
CA ARG A 327 -2.64 -1.63 6.84
C ARG A 327 -3.72 -1.02 5.98
N GLN A 328 -4.99 -1.26 6.32
CA GLN A 328 -6.15 -0.88 5.49
C GLN A 328 -7.40 -0.67 6.31
N VAL A 329 -8.41 -0.10 5.67
CA VAL A 329 -9.76 0.04 6.24
C VAL A 329 -10.32 -1.35 6.53
N PHE A 330 -10.89 -1.53 7.72
CA PHE A 330 -11.52 -2.76 8.18
C PHE A 330 -10.66 -4.02 7.93
N GLU A 331 -9.42 -3.97 8.43
CA GLU A 331 -8.47 -5.08 8.29
C GLU A 331 -8.93 -6.29 9.08
N VAL A 332 -9.42 -7.29 8.37
CA VAL A 332 -9.91 -8.54 8.95
C VAL A 332 -8.79 -9.57 9.14
N GLY A 333 -7.60 -9.28 8.58
CA GLY A 333 -6.49 -10.22 8.57
C GLY A 333 -6.63 -11.30 7.49
N VAL A 334 -5.67 -12.19 7.46
CA VAL A 334 -5.64 -13.36 6.56
C VAL A 334 -6.63 -14.44 7.04
N ASP A 335 -6.88 -14.43 8.32
CA ASP A 335 -7.76 -15.33 9.04
C ASP A 335 -8.73 -14.45 9.85
N SER A 336 -10.02 -14.63 9.63
CA SER A 336 -11.08 -13.93 10.37
C SER A 336 -11.01 -14.16 11.89
N SER A 337 -10.22 -15.13 12.34
CA SER A 337 -9.97 -15.38 13.76
C SER A 337 -9.11 -14.29 14.44
N ASN A 338 -8.38 -13.45 13.66
CA ASN A 338 -7.40 -12.51 14.19
C ASN A 338 -7.53 -11.08 13.62
N PRO A 339 -8.72 -10.44 13.67
CA PRO A 339 -8.91 -9.12 13.12
C PRO A 339 -8.20 -8.05 13.96
N LEU A 340 -7.56 -7.08 13.31
CA LEU A 340 -7.05 -5.87 13.97
C LEU A 340 -8.11 -4.78 14.13
N ALA A 341 -9.12 -4.80 13.29
CA ALA A 341 -10.15 -3.77 13.25
C ALA A 341 -11.14 -3.82 14.43
N PHE A 342 -11.33 -4.98 15.06
CA PHE A 342 -12.32 -5.19 16.14
C PHE A 342 -11.88 -6.31 17.09
N ASP A 343 -12.52 -6.33 18.28
CA ASP A 343 -12.34 -7.37 19.29
C ASP A 343 -13.35 -8.54 19.14
N LYS A 344 -13.28 -9.51 20.04
CA LYS A 344 -14.20 -10.67 20.07
C LYS A 344 -15.66 -10.27 20.27
N SER A 345 -15.90 -9.17 20.96
CA SER A 345 -17.23 -8.61 21.19
C SER A 345 -17.70 -7.74 20.04
N PHE A 346 -16.93 -7.63 18.96
CA PHE A 346 -17.18 -6.76 17.81
C PHE A 346 -17.14 -5.26 18.16
N ASP A 347 -16.41 -4.87 19.18
CA ASP A 347 -16.12 -3.47 19.43
C ASP A 347 -14.95 -3.01 18.56
N LEU A 348 -15.16 -1.93 17.79
CA LEU A 348 -14.18 -1.44 16.83
C LEU A 348 -13.00 -0.79 17.55
N ARG A 349 -11.78 -1.28 17.25
CA ARG A 349 -10.53 -0.70 17.76
C ARG A 349 -10.20 0.61 17.06
N THR A 350 -9.53 1.49 17.78
CA THR A 350 -8.95 2.70 17.20
C THR A 350 -7.48 2.46 16.90
N SER A 351 -7.07 2.74 15.68
CA SER A 351 -5.69 2.69 15.25
C SER A 351 -5.23 4.04 14.68
N ARG A 352 -3.94 4.26 14.66
CA ARG A 352 -3.29 5.46 14.11
C ARG A 352 -1.93 5.12 13.55
N GLY A 353 -1.48 5.89 12.56
CA GLY A 353 -0.15 5.73 11.99
C GLY A 353 0.46 7.07 11.61
N PHE A 354 1.81 7.10 11.62
CA PHE A 354 2.63 8.24 11.21
C PHE A 354 3.80 7.73 10.39
N PHE A 355 4.21 8.46 9.37
CA PHE A 355 5.29 8.07 8.48
C PHE A 355 5.92 9.27 7.80
N GLY A 356 7.16 9.11 7.39
CA GLY A 356 7.89 10.13 6.64
C GLY A 356 9.04 9.54 5.85
N ASN A 357 9.27 10.10 4.67
CA ASN A 357 10.34 9.73 3.76
C ASN A 357 11.04 10.97 3.23
N ALA A 358 12.35 10.85 3.02
CA ALA A 358 13.15 11.85 2.34
C ALA A 358 14.10 11.17 1.35
N GLY A 359 14.34 11.80 0.22
CA GLY A 359 15.24 11.27 -0.81
C GLY A 359 15.85 12.36 -1.67
N TYR A 360 16.96 12.03 -2.31
CA TYR A 360 17.63 12.89 -3.26
C TYR A 360 17.94 12.10 -4.53
N THR A 361 17.56 12.67 -5.67
CA THR A 361 17.80 12.08 -6.99
C THR A 361 18.76 12.96 -7.80
N LEU A 362 19.84 12.36 -8.25
CA LEU A 362 20.84 13.00 -9.11
C LEU A 362 21.28 12.03 -10.19
N LEU A 363 21.24 12.45 -11.45
CA LEU A 363 21.70 11.65 -12.61
C LEU A 363 21.10 10.23 -12.64
N GLY A 364 19.84 10.08 -12.22
CA GLY A 364 19.13 8.80 -12.15
C GLY A 364 19.50 7.91 -10.97
N TYR A 365 20.41 8.35 -10.08
CA TYR A 365 20.62 7.73 -8.76
C TYR A 365 19.69 8.34 -7.75
N THR A 366 19.04 7.52 -6.96
CA THR A 366 18.22 7.96 -5.83
C THR A 366 18.74 7.33 -4.55
N LEU A 367 19.05 8.14 -3.55
CA LEU A 367 19.26 7.71 -2.18
C LEU A 367 18.07 8.23 -1.36
N ALA A 368 17.39 7.35 -0.65
CA ALA A 368 16.27 7.75 0.17
C ALA A 368 16.25 6.96 1.49
N ALA A 369 15.61 7.56 2.49
CA ALA A 369 15.37 6.94 3.79
C ALA A 369 13.99 7.33 4.30
N GLY A 370 13.45 6.51 5.17
CA GLY A 370 12.19 6.79 5.81
C GLY A 370 11.99 6.00 7.09
N ALA A 371 10.93 6.36 7.78
CA ALA A 371 10.50 5.70 9.00
C ALA A 371 8.98 5.80 9.16
N GLY A 372 8.42 4.88 9.91
CA GLY A 372 7.00 4.88 10.22
C GLY A 372 6.67 4.13 11.50
N ALA A 373 5.46 4.41 11.99
CA ALA A 373 4.90 3.75 13.16
C ALA A 373 3.39 3.66 13.05
N ALA A 374 2.82 2.51 13.41
CA ALA A 374 1.39 2.33 13.58
C ALA A 374 1.10 1.79 14.98
N TYR A 375 -0.04 2.16 15.53
CA TYR A 375 -0.47 1.81 16.89
C TYR A 375 -1.92 1.34 16.87
N VAL A 376 -2.22 0.32 17.66
CA VAL A 376 -3.59 -0.16 17.88
C VAL A 376 -3.94 -0.01 19.35
N ARG A 377 -5.06 0.65 19.63
CA ARG A 377 -5.60 0.79 20.98
C ARG A 377 -6.56 -0.36 21.25
N PRO A 378 -6.37 -1.10 22.35
CA PRO A 378 -7.30 -2.16 22.73
C PRO A 378 -8.67 -1.58 23.13
N THR A 379 -9.68 -2.43 23.09
CA THR A 379 -11.03 -2.16 23.58
C THR A 379 -11.22 -2.73 24.98
N ASN A 380 -12.38 -2.47 25.59
CA ASN A 380 -12.74 -3.12 26.86
C ASN A 380 -12.95 -4.63 26.71
N GLY A 381 -13.33 -5.10 25.52
CA GLY A 381 -13.49 -6.52 25.21
C GLY A 381 -12.14 -7.27 25.14
N ASP A 382 -11.03 -6.56 24.92
CA ASP A 382 -9.67 -7.10 24.98
C ASP A 382 -9.14 -7.18 26.44
N ALA A 383 -9.79 -6.51 27.39
CA ALA A 383 -9.27 -6.36 28.76
C ALA A 383 -9.04 -7.67 29.53
N PRO A 384 -9.89 -8.72 29.41
CA PRO A 384 -9.60 -10.02 30.02
C PRO A 384 -8.34 -10.68 29.48
N GLU A 385 -7.99 -10.38 28.24
CA GLU A 385 -6.79 -10.87 27.59
C GLU A 385 -5.55 -10.07 27.98
N LEU A 386 -5.73 -8.79 28.35
CA LEU A 386 -4.66 -7.90 28.79
C LEU A 386 -4.34 -8.01 30.29
N LEU A 387 -5.27 -8.50 31.15
CA LEU A 387 -5.18 -8.41 32.61
C LEU A 387 -4.76 -9.71 33.31
N GLY A 388 -4.12 -10.67 32.63
CA GLY A 388 -3.49 -11.77 33.30
C GLY A 388 -4.16 -13.14 33.19
N GLY A 389 -4.83 -13.40 32.09
CA GLY A 389 -5.11 -14.79 31.68
C GLY A 389 -3.78 -15.55 31.47
N THR A 390 -3.76 -16.82 31.80
CA THR A 390 -2.59 -17.68 31.52
C THR A 390 -2.22 -17.60 30.03
N PRO A 391 -0.94 -17.44 29.67
CA PRO A 391 -0.49 -17.26 28.29
C PRO A 391 -0.96 -18.33 27.29
N SER A 392 -1.50 -19.45 27.77
CA SER A 392 -1.91 -20.58 26.92
C SER A 392 -3.28 -20.41 26.23
N THR A 393 -4.08 -19.41 26.58
CA THR A 393 -5.44 -19.26 26.06
C THR A 393 -5.79 -17.86 25.54
N SER A 394 -4.94 -16.88 25.79
CA SER A 394 -5.18 -15.50 25.40
C SER A 394 -4.20 -15.07 24.31
N VAL A 395 -4.75 -14.47 23.28
CA VAL A 395 -3.98 -13.99 22.14
C VAL A 395 -3.73 -12.49 22.29
N SER A 396 -2.47 -12.10 22.28
CA SER A 396 -2.05 -10.72 22.44
C SER A 396 -2.36 -9.87 21.21
N VAL A 397 -2.95 -8.70 21.41
CA VAL A 397 -3.24 -7.73 20.34
C VAL A 397 -1.99 -6.93 20.03
N LEU A 398 -1.74 -6.63 18.76
CA LEU A 398 -0.65 -5.74 18.36
C LEU A 398 -0.80 -4.38 19.05
N HIS A 399 0.24 -3.94 19.74
CA HIS A 399 0.33 -2.61 20.33
C HIS A 399 0.91 -1.61 19.34
N SER A 400 2.05 -1.94 18.72
CA SER A 400 2.72 -1.07 17.76
C SER A 400 3.53 -1.86 16.75
N SER A 401 3.60 -1.30 15.56
CA SER A 401 4.49 -1.74 14.48
C SER A 401 5.31 -0.53 14.05
N THR A 402 6.63 -0.64 14.01
CA THR A 402 7.54 0.43 13.64
C THR A 402 8.52 -0.04 12.59
N GLU A 403 8.96 0.84 11.74
CA GLU A 403 9.97 0.53 10.74
C GLU A 403 10.91 1.73 10.49
N PHE A 404 12.11 1.40 10.02
CA PHE A 404 13.08 2.33 9.47
C PHE A 404 13.71 1.67 8.24
N HIS A 405 13.91 2.44 7.17
CA HIS A 405 14.51 1.93 5.96
C HIS A 405 15.44 2.92 5.28
N VAL A 406 16.36 2.38 4.48
CA VAL A 406 17.22 3.11 3.55
C VAL A 406 17.19 2.38 2.22
N THR A 407 17.05 3.13 1.13
CA THR A 407 17.00 2.59 -0.22
C THR A 407 17.98 3.33 -1.12
N PHE A 408 18.59 2.59 -2.01
CA PHE A 408 19.40 3.12 -3.09
C PHE A 408 18.90 2.56 -4.41
N SER A 409 18.70 3.40 -5.40
CA SER A 409 18.30 2.93 -6.73
C SER A 409 19.00 3.68 -7.84
N LYS A 410 19.11 3.03 -8.99
CA LYS A 410 19.61 3.61 -10.24
C LYS A 410 18.62 3.29 -11.34
N GLN A 411 18.09 4.32 -11.97
CA GLN A 411 17.30 4.18 -13.19
C GLN A 411 18.19 4.42 -14.42
N ILE A 412 18.13 3.51 -15.37
CA ILE A 412 18.82 3.55 -16.66
C ILE A 412 17.75 3.27 -17.70
N ASP A 413 17.20 4.34 -18.31
CA ASP A 413 16.08 4.26 -19.24
C ASP A 413 14.91 3.44 -18.66
N ALA A 414 14.50 2.36 -19.30
CA ALA A 414 13.44 1.46 -18.88
C ALA A 414 13.83 0.51 -17.72
N LEU A 415 15.12 0.41 -17.38
CA LEU A 415 15.61 -0.47 -16.31
C LEU A 415 15.88 0.34 -15.04
N ALA A 416 15.38 -0.14 -13.92
CA ALA A 416 15.76 0.37 -12.61
C ALA A 416 16.29 -0.76 -11.73
N LEU A 417 17.44 -0.50 -11.10
CA LEU A 417 18.08 -1.39 -10.14
C LEU A 417 17.93 -0.79 -8.75
N SER A 418 17.78 -1.63 -7.73
CA SER A 418 17.63 -1.16 -6.36
C SER A 418 18.34 -2.05 -5.35
N ALA A 419 18.76 -1.43 -4.26
CA ALA A 419 19.21 -2.09 -3.04
C ALA A 419 18.51 -1.42 -1.86
N GLU A 420 18.14 -2.20 -0.85
CA GLU A 420 17.46 -1.68 0.34
C GLU A 420 17.88 -2.40 1.60
N TYR A 421 17.74 -1.69 2.69
CA TYR A 421 17.75 -2.22 4.04
C TYR A 421 16.54 -1.67 4.80
N MET A 422 15.86 -2.53 5.58
CA MET A 422 14.77 -2.15 6.45
C MET A 422 14.88 -2.90 7.78
N ARG A 423 14.62 -2.22 8.87
CA ARG A 423 14.37 -2.84 10.16
C ARG A 423 12.90 -2.65 10.52
N TRP A 424 12.26 -3.75 10.91
CA TRP A 424 10.86 -3.78 11.31
C TRP A 424 10.72 -4.35 12.71
N ALA A 425 10.00 -3.65 13.59
CA ALA A 425 9.80 -4.09 14.96
C ALA A 425 8.31 -4.03 15.33
N ASN A 426 7.80 -5.16 15.81
CA ASN A 426 6.46 -5.30 16.36
C ASN A 426 6.51 -5.44 17.88
N LYS A 427 5.52 -4.89 18.56
CA LYS A 427 5.31 -5.05 19.99
C LYS A 427 3.83 -5.31 20.24
N TRP A 428 3.54 -6.30 21.04
CA TRP A 428 2.18 -6.65 21.45
C TRP A 428 1.88 -6.18 22.88
N HIS A 429 0.59 -6.13 23.22
CA HIS A 429 0.17 -5.61 24.53
C HIS A 429 0.61 -6.48 25.71
N TYR A 430 0.80 -7.78 25.53
CA TYR A 430 1.37 -8.66 26.58
C TYR A 430 2.90 -8.56 26.73
N GLY A 431 3.55 -7.73 25.93
CA GLY A 431 4.98 -7.49 26.02
C GLY A 431 5.84 -8.31 25.06
N GLU A 432 5.25 -9.18 24.26
CA GLU A 432 5.95 -9.90 23.19
C GLU A 432 6.52 -8.89 22.20
N LYS A 433 7.64 -9.23 21.60
CA LYS A 433 8.36 -8.41 20.63
C LYS A 433 8.86 -9.27 19.50
N GLN A 434 8.91 -8.65 18.33
CA GLN A 434 9.55 -9.18 17.14
C GLN A 434 10.40 -8.08 16.52
N ASP A 435 11.64 -8.41 16.18
CA ASP A 435 12.56 -7.50 15.49
C ASP A 435 13.15 -8.23 14.29
N VAL A 436 12.92 -7.68 13.09
CA VAL A 436 13.35 -8.31 11.84
C VAL A 436 14.08 -7.28 10.99
N ASN A 437 15.25 -7.69 10.50
CA ASN A 437 16.04 -6.94 9.55
C ASN A 437 15.86 -7.52 8.15
N TYR A 438 15.63 -6.66 7.19
CA TYR A 438 15.47 -7.02 5.79
C TYR A 438 16.55 -6.38 4.95
N ALA A 439 17.07 -7.15 3.99
CA ALA A 439 17.91 -6.65 2.91
C ALA A 439 17.32 -7.09 1.58
N GLY A 440 17.33 -6.23 0.59
CA GLY A 440 16.79 -6.51 -0.73
C GLY A 440 17.68 -6.01 -1.85
N LEU A 441 17.69 -6.76 -2.95
CA LEU A 441 18.27 -6.35 -4.22
C LEU A 441 17.24 -6.60 -5.31
N GLY A 442 17.04 -5.66 -6.21
CA GLY A 442 15.98 -5.77 -7.19
C GLY A 442 16.26 -5.15 -8.54
N ALA A 443 15.49 -5.62 -9.51
CA ALA A 443 15.46 -5.08 -10.85
C ALA A 443 14.00 -4.89 -11.31
N ASN A 444 13.74 -3.77 -11.97
CA ASN A 444 12.45 -3.40 -12.50
C ASN A 444 12.62 -3.00 -13.97
N PHE A 445 11.83 -3.54 -14.86
CA PHE A 445 11.73 -3.16 -16.25
C PHE A 445 10.37 -2.53 -16.52
N LEU A 446 10.37 -1.30 -17.05
CA LEU A 446 9.20 -0.45 -17.19
C LEU A 446 8.96 -0.10 -18.67
N TRP A 447 7.70 -0.11 -19.12
CA TRP A 447 7.30 0.42 -20.43
C TRP A 447 5.95 1.10 -20.41
#